data_23eebb189e42ff6f01dfb3bf5b2905cc
#
_entry.id   23eebb189e42ff6f01dfb3bf5b2905cc
#
_cell.length_a   1.000
_cell.length_b   1.000
_cell.length_c   1.000
_cell.angle_alpha   90.00
_cell.angle_beta   90.00
_cell.angle_gamma   90.00
#
_symmetry.space_group_name_H-M   'P 1'
#
loop_
_entity.id
_entity.type
_entity.pdbx_description
1 polymer ?
#
loop_
_entity_poly.entity_id
_entity_poly.type
_entity_poly.pdbx_seq_one_letter_code
_entity_poly.pdbx_strand_id
1 'polypeptide(L)'
;MSVTRRPPGLLLVLSAPSGAGKTTLARRLVASRDDAQFSISATTRAPRGAERDGVDYWFVSPERFAALVNQGAFAEWAEVHGKRYGTLRSTVEEALAAGRIAVFDIDVQGGAQVKALWPAQAMAVFVLPPSMEELERRLRARSTDSGDVITGRLAAARSEIERGLAEYDYVVVNDDLEVALAQLQALVDHGRAVLEGRRDAAAEAVAELLRRERMDARRWLG
;
A
#
# COMPACT_ATOMS: atom_id res chain seq x y z
N MET A 1 -34.47 10.06 -17.12
CA MET A 1 -33.81 9.69 -15.86
C MET A 1 -32.31 9.49 -16.16
N SER A 2 -31.46 10.42 -15.71
CA SER A 2 -30.01 10.28 -15.91
C SER A 2 -29.55 9.11 -15.05
N VAL A 3 -29.10 8.03 -15.64
CA VAL A 3 -28.45 6.93 -14.94
C VAL A 3 -27.11 7.52 -14.47
N THR A 4 -27.01 7.90 -13.21
CA THR A 4 -25.73 8.26 -12.59
C THR A 4 -24.80 7.06 -12.67
N ARG A 5 -23.92 7.10 -13.68
CA ARG A 5 -22.92 6.04 -13.88
C ARG A 5 -22.03 6.02 -12.64
N ARG A 6 -21.99 4.87 -11.96
CA ARG A 6 -21.12 4.66 -10.80
C ARG A 6 -19.66 4.93 -11.22
N PRO A 7 -18.87 5.66 -10.41
CA PRO A 7 -17.47 5.90 -10.74
C PRO A 7 -16.71 4.56 -10.83
N PRO A 8 -15.65 4.46 -11.65
CA PRO A 8 -14.83 3.27 -11.73
C PRO A 8 -14.10 3.03 -10.43
N GLY A 9 -13.95 1.76 -10.03
CA GLY A 9 -13.15 1.38 -8.86
C GLY A 9 -11.67 1.61 -9.10
N LEU A 10 -10.93 1.95 -8.04
CA LEU A 10 -9.47 2.18 -8.05
C LEU A 10 -8.81 1.29 -7.00
N LEU A 11 -7.69 0.68 -7.33
CA LEU A 11 -6.83 -0.04 -6.40
C LEU A 11 -5.63 0.83 -6.06
N LEU A 12 -5.57 1.33 -4.84
CA LEU A 12 -4.42 2.08 -4.34
C LEU A 12 -3.49 1.13 -3.58
N VAL A 13 -2.38 0.79 -4.19
CA VAL A 13 -1.36 -0.08 -3.60
C VAL A 13 -0.32 0.78 -2.90
N LEU A 14 -0.26 0.68 -1.58
CA LEU A 14 0.74 1.34 -0.76
C LEU A 14 1.76 0.33 -0.27
N SER A 15 3.04 0.58 -0.55
CA SER A 15 4.16 -0.15 0.05
C SER A 15 5.21 0.80 0.60
N ALA A 16 6.00 0.32 1.53
CA ALA A 16 7.00 1.12 2.22
C ALA A 16 7.97 0.23 2.99
N PRO A 17 9.17 0.68 3.28
CA PRO A 17 10.01 0.02 4.27
C PRO A 17 9.37 0.10 5.66
N SER A 18 9.64 -0.92 6.48
CA SER A 18 9.15 -0.95 7.86
C SER A 18 9.58 0.31 8.61
N GLY A 19 8.63 1.03 9.21
CA GLY A 19 8.90 2.28 9.95
C GLY A 19 8.66 3.57 9.15
N ALA A 20 8.38 3.52 7.85
CA ALA A 20 8.12 4.72 7.04
C ALA A 20 6.75 5.39 7.31
N GLY A 21 5.84 4.75 8.05
CA GLY A 21 4.54 5.33 8.41
C GLY A 21 3.38 5.00 7.47
N LYS A 22 3.54 4.03 6.57
CA LYS A 22 2.55 3.58 5.58
C LYS A 22 1.16 3.35 6.18
N THR A 23 1.06 2.51 7.20
CA THR A 23 -0.23 2.15 7.83
C THR A 23 -0.95 3.37 8.42
N THR A 24 -0.21 4.34 8.98
CA THR A 24 -0.79 5.58 9.49
C THR A 24 -1.39 6.40 8.35
N LEU A 25 -0.66 6.57 7.25
CA LEU A 25 -1.14 7.26 6.04
C LEU A 25 -2.37 6.57 5.44
N ALA A 26 -2.32 5.23 5.30
CA ALA A 26 -3.43 4.45 4.77
C ALA A 26 -4.70 4.61 5.62
N ARG A 27 -4.57 4.54 6.95
CA ARG A 27 -5.71 4.73 7.88
C ARG A 27 -6.28 6.14 7.80
N ARG A 28 -5.43 7.17 7.72
CA ARG A 28 -5.86 8.56 7.57
C ARG A 28 -6.58 8.78 6.24
N LEU A 29 -6.07 8.22 5.15
CA LEU A 29 -6.72 8.31 3.84
C LEU A 29 -8.11 7.67 3.87
N VAL A 30 -8.24 6.44 4.37
CA VAL A 30 -9.54 5.76 4.45
C VAL A 30 -10.50 6.51 5.36
N ALA A 31 -10.03 7.06 6.50
CA ALA A 31 -10.87 7.85 7.40
C ALA A 31 -11.33 9.19 6.82
N SER A 32 -10.62 9.74 5.83
CA SER A 32 -10.94 11.03 5.21
C SER A 32 -11.82 10.92 3.95
N ARG A 33 -12.20 9.69 3.54
CA ARG A 33 -12.93 9.45 2.28
C ARG A 33 -14.00 8.38 2.42
N ASP A 34 -15.25 8.73 2.20
CA ASP A 34 -16.39 7.79 2.26
C ASP A 34 -16.35 6.73 1.14
N ASP A 35 -15.62 7.00 0.03
CA ASP A 35 -15.48 6.11 -1.11
C ASP A 35 -14.27 5.16 -0.98
N ALA A 36 -13.44 5.27 0.06
CA ALA A 36 -12.28 4.44 0.31
C ALA A 36 -12.54 3.37 1.38
N GLN A 37 -11.90 2.22 1.21
CA GLN A 37 -11.91 1.14 2.19
C GLN A 37 -10.60 0.35 2.16
N PHE A 38 -10.23 -0.27 3.28
CA PHE A 38 -9.12 -1.21 3.27
C PHE A 38 -9.47 -2.48 2.49
N SER A 39 -8.48 -2.99 1.78
CA SER A 39 -8.48 -4.37 1.33
C SER A 39 -7.99 -5.24 2.49
N ILE A 40 -8.93 -5.94 3.16
CA ILE A 40 -8.62 -6.74 4.34
C ILE A 40 -7.95 -8.04 3.90
N SER A 41 -6.67 -8.21 4.28
CA SER A 41 -5.90 -9.41 3.94
C SER A 41 -6.18 -10.57 4.91
N ALA A 42 -6.11 -11.80 4.41
CA ALA A 42 -6.02 -12.99 5.23
C ALA A 42 -4.58 -13.17 5.75
N THR A 43 -4.43 -13.72 6.95
CA THR A 43 -3.11 -14.01 7.52
C THR A 43 -3.10 -15.27 8.37
N THR A 44 -1.95 -15.98 8.37
CA THR A 44 -1.70 -17.11 9.29
C THR A 44 -1.07 -16.68 10.62
N ARG A 45 -0.89 -15.37 10.80
CA ARG A 45 -0.44 -14.79 12.06
C ARG A 45 -1.59 -14.74 13.07
N ALA A 46 -1.29 -15.03 14.33
CA ALA A 46 -2.26 -14.79 15.42
C ALA A 46 -2.57 -13.28 15.58
N PRO A 47 -3.78 -12.91 16.00
CA PRO A 47 -4.12 -11.52 16.34
C PRO A 47 -3.16 -10.92 17.37
N ARG A 48 -2.92 -9.62 17.29
CA ARG A 48 -2.11 -8.85 18.25
C ARG A 48 -2.99 -7.81 18.95
N GLY A 49 -2.90 -7.78 20.27
CA GLY A 49 -3.62 -6.77 21.06
C GLY A 49 -5.10 -6.75 20.76
N ALA A 50 -5.61 -5.61 20.30
CA ALA A 50 -7.03 -5.39 20.01
C ALA A 50 -7.43 -5.65 18.55
N GLU A 51 -6.59 -6.31 17.74
CA GLU A 51 -6.93 -6.65 16.35
C GLU A 51 -8.14 -7.58 16.30
N ARG A 52 -9.06 -7.32 15.36
CA ARG A 52 -10.34 -8.00 15.21
C ARG A 52 -10.40 -8.74 13.88
N ASP A 53 -10.90 -9.98 13.93
CA ASP A 53 -11.16 -10.77 12.73
C ASP A 53 -12.19 -10.10 11.81
N GLY A 54 -11.91 -10.13 10.50
CA GLY A 54 -12.73 -9.48 9.47
C GLY A 54 -12.67 -7.94 9.45
N VAL A 55 -11.87 -7.32 10.32
CA VAL A 55 -11.71 -5.85 10.40
C VAL A 55 -10.27 -5.45 10.12
N ASP A 56 -9.33 -6.02 10.88
CA ASP A 56 -7.90 -5.74 10.70
C ASP A 56 -7.27 -6.77 9.75
N TYR A 57 -7.62 -8.03 9.93
CA TYR A 57 -7.26 -9.17 9.08
C TYR A 57 -8.34 -10.25 9.14
N TRP A 58 -8.35 -11.14 8.14
CA TRP A 58 -8.97 -12.46 8.24
C TRP A 58 -7.94 -13.43 8.81
N PHE A 59 -8.06 -13.80 10.10
CA PHE A 59 -7.13 -14.71 10.74
C PHE A 59 -7.51 -16.15 10.41
N VAL A 60 -6.68 -16.83 9.62
CA VAL A 60 -6.96 -18.19 9.13
C VAL A 60 -5.85 -19.16 9.54
N SER A 61 -6.17 -20.46 9.62
CA SER A 61 -5.15 -21.48 9.85
C SER A 61 -4.20 -21.62 8.65
N PRO A 62 -2.97 -22.11 8.85
CA PRO A 62 -2.04 -22.40 7.76
C PRO A 62 -2.63 -23.32 6.69
N GLU A 63 -3.43 -24.34 7.10
CA GLU A 63 -4.09 -25.29 6.21
C GLU A 63 -5.17 -24.59 5.35
N ARG A 64 -5.97 -23.71 5.97
CA ARG A 64 -6.98 -22.92 5.25
C ARG A 64 -6.33 -21.97 4.26
N PHE A 65 -5.24 -21.31 4.66
CA PHE A 65 -4.49 -20.43 3.75
C PHE A 65 -3.94 -21.21 2.56
N ALA A 66 -3.33 -22.39 2.79
CA ALA A 66 -2.83 -23.25 1.72
C ALA A 66 -3.94 -23.71 0.77
N ALA A 67 -5.11 -24.03 1.29
CA ALA A 67 -6.27 -24.39 0.46
C ALA A 67 -6.69 -23.22 -0.44
N LEU A 68 -6.72 -21.98 0.08
CA LEU A 68 -7.02 -20.77 -0.70
C LEU A 68 -5.97 -20.51 -1.79
N VAL A 69 -4.69 -20.73 -1.50
CA VAL A 69 -3.61 -20.64 -2.52
C VAL A 69 -3.85 -21.64 -3.64
N ASN A 70 -4.11 -22.91 -3.30
CA ASN A 70 -4.34 -23.97 -4.29
C ASN A 70 -5.59 -23.73 -5.16
N GLN A 71 -6.59 -23.02 -4.62
CA GLN A 71 -7.79 -22.60 -5.34
C GLN A 71 -7.58 -21.36 -6.23
N GLY A 72 -6.40 -20.72 -6.19
CA GLY A 72 -6.16 -19.44 -6.86
C GLY A 72 -7.03 -18.29 -6.34
N ALA A 73 -7.47 -18.38 -5.07
CA ALA A 73 -8.41 -17.43 -4.49
C ALA A 73 -7.79 -16.08 -4.15
N PHE A 74 -6.45 -15.98 -4.12
CA PHE A 74 -5.76 -14.73 -3.81
C PHE A 74 -5.51 -13.87 -5.05
N ALA A 75 -5.67 -12.58 -4.89
CA ALA A 75 -5.18 -11.56 -5.81
C ALA A 75 -3.65 -11.41 -5.71
N GLU A 76 -3.17 -11.44 -4.48
CA GLU A 76 -1.75 -11.46 -4.12
C GLU A 76 -1.57 -12.26 -2.82
N TRP A 77 -0.41 -12.85 -2.64
CA TRP A 77 0.00 -13.36 -1.36
C TRP A 77 1.54 -13.40 -1.26
N ALA A 78 2.03 -13.29 -0.03
CA ALA A 78 3.45 -13.36 0.28
C ALA A 78 3.70 -14.00 1.66
N GLU A 79 4.91 -14.50 1.86
CA GLU A 79 5.39 -14.90 3.17
C GLU A 79 6.33 -13.81 3.72
N VAL A 80 5.97 -13.27 4.90
CA VAL A 80 6.70 -12.21 5.57
C VAL A 80 7.00 -12.66 6.99
N HIS A 81 8.27 -12.77 7.33
CA HIS A 81 8.73 -13.23 8.64
C HIS A 81 8.12 -14.58 9.09
N GLY A 82 8.03 -15.55 8.18
CA GLY A 82 7.47 -16.88 8.43
C GLY A 82 5.96 -16.90 8.65
N LYS A 83 5.24 -15.85 8.30
CA LYS A 83 3.78 -15.77 8.29
C LYS A 83 3.29 -15.42 6.89
N ARG A 84 2.16 -15.98 6.51
CA ARG A 84 1.55 -15.73 5.20
C ARG A 84 0.50 -14.64 5.31
N TYR A 85 0.48 -13.80 4.30
CA TYR A 85 -0.51 -12.72 4.11
C TYR A 85 -0.99 -12.78 2.68
N GLY A 86 -2.25 -12.48 2.44
CA GLY A 86 -2.77 -12.43 1.09
C GLY A 86 -4.16 -11.81 1.01
N THR A 87 -4.45 -11.13 -0.08
CA THR A 87 -5.72 -10.48 -0.32
C THR A 87 -6.59 -11.34 -1.24
N LEU A 88 -7.83 -11.60 -0.84
CA LEU A 88 -8.76 -12.37 -1.65
C LEU A 88 -9.15 -11.61 -2.91
N ARG A 89 -9.13 -12.30 -4.06
CA ARG A 89 -9.53 -11.74 -5.35
C ARG A 89 -10.98 -11.25 -5.34
N SER A 90 -11.90 -12.02 -4.73
CA SER A 90 -13.31 -11.66 -4.64
C SER A 90 -13.53 -10.30 -3.95
N THR A 91 -12.81 -10.04 -2.86
CA THR A 91 -12.90 -8.75 -2.14
C THR A 91 -12.45 -7.58 -3.01
N VAL A 92 -11.43 -7.78 -3.83
CA VAL A 92 -10.93 -6.76 -4.78
C VAL A 92 -11.96 -6.50 -5.87
N GLU A 93 -12.49 -7.57 -6.49
CA GLU A 93 -13.49 -7.48 -7.56
C GLU A 93 -14.79 -6.84 -7.07
N GLU A 94 -15.24 -7.15 -5.85
CA GLU A 94 -16.39 -6.51 -5.21
C GLU A 94 -16.16 -5.00 -5.00
N ALA A 95 -14.99 -4.58 -4.54
CA ALA A 95 -14.66 -3.17 -4.36
C ALA A 95 -14.65 -2.43 -5.71
N LEU A 96 -14.04 -3.03 -6.74
CA LEU A 96 -14.02 -2.46 -8.10
C LEU A 96 -15.44 -2.33 -8.68
N ALA A 97 -16.27 -3.39 -8.56
CA ALA A 97 -17.66 -3.39 -9.03
C ALA A 97 -18.53 -2.36 -8.27
N ALA A 98 -18.22 -2.12 -7.00
CA ALA A 98 -18.86 -1.10 -6.17
C ALA A 98 -18.37 0.33 -6.48
N GLY A 99 -17.37 0.50 -7.36
CA GLY A 99 -16.78 1.80 -7.67
C GLY A 99 -16.01 2.41 -6.49
N ARG A 100 -15.49 1.60 -5.58
CA ARG A 100 -14.76 2.04 -4.41
C ARG A 100 -13.25 2.11 -4.65
N ILE A 101 -12.56 2.81 -3.77
CA ILE A 101 -11.10 2.82 -3.69
C ILE A 101 -10.72 1.73 -2.70
N ALA A 102 -10.11 0.64 -3.20
CA ALA A 102 -9.54 -0.39 -2.33
C ALA A 102 -8.08 -0.02 -2.00
N VAL A 103 -7.79 0.21 -0.73
CA VAL A 103 -6.47 0.59 -0.23
C VAL A 103 -5.75 -0.67 0.27
N PHE A 104 -4.63 -0.99 -0.36
CA PHE A 104 -3.77 -2.12 0.00
C PHE A 104 -2.59 -1.61 0.83
N ASP A 105 -2.46 -2.11 2.06
CA ASP A 105 -1.30 -1.91 2.94
C ASP A 105 -0.44 -3.19 2.90
N ILE A 106 0.33 -3.39 1.82
CA ILE A 106 1.04 -4.63 1.50
C ILE A 106 2.54 -4.40 1.26
N ASP A 107 3.30 -5.48 1.10
CA ASP A 107 4.71 -5.41 0.75
C ASP A 107 4.91 -5.20 -0.77
N VAL A 108 6.17 -4.99 -1.19
CA VAL A 108 6.49 -4.73 -2.59
C VAL A 108 6.19 -5.91 -3.51
N GLN A 109 6.25 -7.15 -3.00
CA GLN A 109 5.97 -8.35 -3.80
C GLN A 109 4.47 -8.45 -4.10
N GLY A 110 3.63 -8.25 -3.08
CA GLY A 110 2.17 -8.22 -3.24
C GLY A 110 1.74 -7.08 -4.17
N GLY A 111 2.37 -5.92 -4.05
CA GLY A 111 2.10 -4.78 -4.93
C GLY A 111 2.31 -5.08 -6.42
N ALA A 112 3.40 -5.75 -6.77
CA ALA A 112 3.66 -6.18 -8.14
C ALA A 112 2.60 -7.16 -8.67
N GLN A 113 2.13 -8.09 -7.83
CA GLN A 113 1.07 -9.04 -8.20
C GLN A 113 -0.26 -8.33 -8.49
N VAL A 114 -0.67 -7.37 -7.65
CA VAL A 114 -1.90 -6.58 -7.87
C VAL A 114 -1.81 -5.78 -9.17
N LYS A 115 -0.70 -5.11 -9.43
CA LYS A 115 -0.48 -4.36 -10.69
C LYS A 115 -0.56 -5.25 -11.92
N ALA A 116 -0.01 -6.46 -11.86
CA ALA A 116 -0.04 -7.41 -12.97
C ALA A 116 -1.47 -7.87 -13.31
N LEU A 117 -2.33 -8.02 -12.30
CA LEU A 117 -3.71 -8.46 -12.48
C LEU A 117 -4.67 -7.35 -12.94
N TRP A 118 -4.45 -6.12 -12.48
CA TRP A 118 -5.32 -4.96 -12.78
C TRP A 118 -4.51 -3.75 -13.24
N PRO A 119 -3.77 -3.84 -14.36
CA PRO A 119 -2.83 -2.79 -14.79
C PRO A 119 -3.51 -1.43 -15.08
N ALA A 120 -4.79 -1.44 -15.42
CA ALA A 120 -5.54 -0.20 -15.68
C ALA A 120 -6.12 0.44 -14.41
N GLN A 121 -6.48 -0.37 -13.39
CA GLN A 121 -7.13 0.09 -12.17
C GLN A 121 -6.17 0.24 -10.98
N ALA A 122 -4.99 -0.39 -11.03
CA ALA A 122 -4.02 -0.33 -9.94
C ALA A 122 -3.07 0.86 -10.09
N MET A 123 -2.99 1.65 -9.04
CA MET A 123 -2.03 2.73 -8.86
C MET A 123 -1.11 2.35 -7.70
N ALA A 124 0.19 2.25 -7.96
CA ALA A 124 1.16 1.86 -6.96
C ALA A 124 1.95 3.09 -6.45
N VAL A 125 1.88 3.32 -5.16
CA VAL A 125 2.57 4.42 -4.47
C VAL A 125 3.52 3.86 -3.43
N PHE A 126 4.80 4.21 -3.56
CA PHE A 126 5.82 3.84 -2.58
C PHE A 126 6.01 4.97 -1.57
N VAL A 127 5.87 4.65 -0.28
CA VAL A 127 6.02 5.63 0.80
C VAL A 127 7.43 5.54 1.37
N LEU A 128 8.17 6.64 1.30
CA LEU A 128 9.53 6.78 1.83
C LEU A 128 9.55 7.51 3.17
N PRO A 129 10.47 7.17 4.07
CA PRO A 129 10.83 8.06 5.19
C PRO A 129 11.59 9.28 4.64
N PRO A 130 11.74 10.38 5.41
CA PRO A 130 12.52 11.54 4.97
C PRO A 130 13.97 11.23 4.67
N SER A 131 14.58 10.32 5.44
CA SER A 131 15.95 9.82 5.24
C SER A 131 16.14 8.45 5.90
N MET A 132 17.27 7.80 5.66
CA MET A 132 17.64 6.54 6.33
C MET A 132 17.93 6.75 7.82
N GLU A 133 18.47 7.88 8.22
CA GLU A 133 18.71 8.23 9.63
C GLU A 133 17.38 8.37 10.39
N GLU A 134 16.39 9.02 9.77
CA GLU A 134 15.05 9.14 10.36
C GLU A 134 14.37 7.77 10.44
N LEU A 135 14.53 6.93 9.44
CA LEU A 135 14.03 5.55 9.49
C LEU A 135 14.65 4.77 10.65
N GLU A 136 15.96 4.84 10.82
CA GLU A 136 16.67 4.21 11.94
C GLU A 136 16.14 4.73 13.29
N ARG A 137 15.97 6.05 13.43
CA ARG A 137 15.39 6.66 14.63
C ARG A 137 14.01 6.11 14.94
N ARG A 138 13.15 6.00 13.92
CA ARG A 138 11.78 5.47 14.07
C ARG A 138 11.77 3.99 14.44
N LEU A 139 12.68 3.19 13.88
CA LEU A 139 12.82 1.78 14.20
C LEU A 139 13.27 1.60 15.65
N ARG A 140 14.28 2.36 16.12
CA ARG A 140 14.77 2.33 17.50
C ARG A 140 13.70 2.75 18.52
N ALA A 141 12.88 3.74 18.19
CA ALA A 141 11.82 4.23 19.07
C ALA A 141 10.65 3.26 19.25
N ARG A 142 10.44 2.31 18.32
CA ARG A 142 9.31 1.38 18.35
C ARG A 142 9.58 0.04 19.04
N SER A 143 10.82 -0.31 19.23
CA SER A 143 11.17 -1.66 19.69
C SER A 143 12.29 -1.64 20.71
N THR A 144 12.27 -2.66 21.55
CA THR A 144 13.40 -3.07 22.42
C THR A 144 14.39 -3.95 21.65
N ASP A 145 14.44 -3.84 20.32
CA ASP A 145 15.27 -4.68 19.46
C ASP A 145 16.76 -4.41 19.70
N SER A 146 17.56 -5.45 19.65
CA SER A 146 19.02 -5.33 19.69
C SER A 146 19.58 -4.60 18.47
N GLY A 147 20.79 -4.08 18.57
CA GLY A 147 21.47 -3.39 17.47
C GLY A 147 21.54 -4.21 16.18
N ASP A 148 21.79 -5.51 16.30
CA ASP A 148 21.88 -6.44 15.15
C ASP A 148 20.53 -6.58 14.40
N VAL A 149 19.42 -6.64 15.15
CA VAL A 149 18.07 -6.69 14.56
C VAL A 149 17.77 -5.41 13.80
N ILE A 150 18.14 -4.24 14.34
CA ILE A 150 17.95 -2.95 13.67
C ILE A 150 18.80 -2.88 12.41
N THR A 151 20.05 -3.31 12.44
CA THR A 151 20.94 -3.37 11.27
C THR A 151 20.34 -4.24 10.16
N GLY A 152 19.81 -5.42 10.51
CA GLY A 152 19.12 -6.29 9.55
C GLY A 152 17.87 -5.64 8.94
N ARG A 153 17.08 -4.90 9.75
CA ARG A 153 15.91 -4.16 9.25
C ARG A 153 16.29 -3.02 8.32
N LEU A 154 17.38 -2.31 8.59
CA LEU A 154 17.88 -1.25 7.70
C LEU A 154 18.39 -1.80 6.37
N ALA A 155 19.06 -2.95 6.39
CA ALA A 155 19.48 -3.63 5.16
C ALA A 155 18.26 -4.07 4.32
N ALA A 156 17.24 -4.67 4.95
CA ALA A 156 16.00 -5.01 4.28
C ALA A 156 15.29 -3.77 3.72
N ALA A 157 15.25 -2.66 4.48
CA ALA A 157 14.65 -1.42 4.03
C ALA A 157 15.33 -0.84 2.77
N ARG A 158 16.67 -0.92 2.65
CA ARG A 158 17.39 -0.51 1.43
C ARG A 158 16.93 -1.29 0.22
N SER A 159 16.85 -2.63 0.34
CA SER A 159 16.36 -3.50 -0.75
C SER A 159 14.90 -3.22 -1.11
N GLU A 160 14.03 -2.95 -0.13
CA GLU A 160 12.64 -2.55 -0.37
C GLU A 160 12.55 -1.20 -1.08
N ILE A 161 13.41 -0.23 -0.73
CA ILE A 161 13.50 1.09 -1.37
C ILE A 161 13.96 0.95 -2.83
N GLU A 162 15.02 0.17 -3.09
CA GLU A 162 15.49 -0.09 -4.46
C GLU A 162 14.37 -0.64 -5.34
N ARG A 163 13.66 -1.66 -4.85
CA ARG A 163 12.53 -2.25 -5.57
C ARG A 163 11.36 -1.26 -5.73
N GLY A 164 11.00 -0.54 -4.68
CA GLY A 164 9.94 0.45 -4.74
C GLY A 164 10.20 1.54 -5.77
N LEU A 165 11.43 2.07 -5.81
CA LEU A 165 11.85 3.06 -6.81
C LEU A 165 11.95 2.49 -8.23
N ALA A 166 12.11 1.18 -8.41
CA ALA A 166 12.14 0.54 -9.72
C ALA A 166 10.74 0.20 -10.27
N GLU A 167 9.80 -0.20 -9.40
CA GLU A 167 8.56 -0.89 -9.80
C GLU A 167 7.28 -0.06 -9.61
N TYR A 168 7.30 0.98 -8.75
CA TYR A 168 6.11 1.77 -8.38
C TYR A 168 5.90 2.98 -9.29
N ASP A 169 4.66 3.44 -9.40
CA ASP A 169 4.31 4.55 -10.30
C ASP A 169 4.67 5.90 -9.68
N TYR A 170 4.45 6.03 -8.38
CA TYR A 170 4.60 7.27 -7.62
C TYR A 170 5.36 7.03 -6.31
N VAL A 171 5.96 8.10 -5.80
CA VAL A 171 6.67 8.11 -4.52
C VAL A 171 6.18 9.27 -3.67
N VAL A 172 5.83 8.97 -2.42
CA VAL A 172 5.45 9.96 -1.41
C VAL A 172 6.45 9.92 -0.27
N VAL A 173 7.10 11.04 0.04
CA VAL A 173 8.00 11.14 1.20
C VAL A 173 7.18 11.55 2.43
N ASN A 174 7.11 10.66 3.43
CA ASN A 174 6.38 10.89 4.68
C ASN A 174 7.27 11.60 5.72
N ASP A 175 7.55 12.87 5.45
CA ASP A 175 8.22 13.79 6.36
C ASP A 175 7.18 14.48 7.27
N ASP A 176 6.22 15.15 6.66
CA ASP A 176 5.02 15.68 7.31
C ASP A 176 3.81 14.84 6.92
N LEU A 177 3.06 14.38 7.93
CA LEU A 177 1.93 13.47 7.73
C LEU A 177 0.77 14.12 6.95
N GLU A 178 0.48 15.40 7.18
CA GLU A 178 -0.63 16.09 6.52
C GLU A 178 -0.27 16.40 5.06
N VAL A 179 0.97 16.76 4.79
CA VAL A 179 1.47 16.97 3.41
C VAL A 179 1.43 15.64 2.64
N ALA A 180 1.93 14.55 3.24
CA ALA A 180 1.92 13.23 2.61
C ALA A 180 0.48 12.73 2.37
N LEU A 181 -0.44 12.99 3.30
CA LEU A 181 -1.86 12.67 3.13
C LEU A 181 -2.49 13.45 1.98
N ALA A 182 -2.24 14.76 1.90
CA ALA A 182 -2.74 15.59 0.81
C ALA A 182 -2.20 15.13 -0.56
N GLN A 183 -0.94 14.72 -0.64
CA GLN A 183 -0.34 14.13 -1.83
C GLN A 183 -1.03 12.81 -2.23
N LEU A 184 -1.30 11.92 -1.27
CA LEU A 184 -2.05 10.68 -1.54
C LEU A 184 -3.47 10.94 -2.01
N GLN A 185 -4.17 11.91 -1.43
CA GLN A 185 -5.52 12.30 -1.88
C GLN A 185 -5.49 12.80 -3.33
N ALA A 186 -4.53 13.66 -3.68
CA ALA A 186 -4.36 14.14 -5.04
C ALA A 186 -4.05 13.01 -6.03
N LEU A 187 -3.20 12.04 -5.65
CA LEU A 187 -2.93 10.86 -6.48
C LEU A 187 -4.20 10.03 -6.72
N VAL A 188 -5.02 9.82 -5.69
CA VAL A 188 -6.31 9.12 -5.81
C VAL A 188 -7.26 9.86 -6.75
N ASP A 189 -7.37 11.17 -6.62
CA ASP A 189 -8.23 12.00 -7.48
C ASP A 189 -7.73 11.99 -8.93
N HIS A 190 -6.41 12.05 -9.14
CA HIS A 190 -5.79 11.86 -10.45
C HIS A 190 -6.13 10.49 -11.07
N GLY A 191 -5.93 9.41 -10.32
CA GLY A 191 -6.23 8.05 -10.80
C GLY A 191 -7.70 7.86 -11.16
N ARG A 192 -8.62 8.41 -10.35
CA ARG A 192 -10.05 8.45 -10.64
C ARG A 192 -10.35 9.21 -11.92
N ALA A 193 -9.77 10.41 -12.07
CA ALA A 193 -9.97 11.22 -13.26
C ALA A 193 -9.53 10.50 -14.52
N VAL A 194 -8.37 9.84 -14.49
CA VAL A 194 -7.85 9.03 -15.60
C VAL A 194 -8.82 7.89 -15.97
N LEU A 195 -9.31 7.13 -14.98
CA LEU A 195 -10.25 6.02 -15.20
C LEU A 195 -11.60 6.48 -15.74
N GLU A 196 -12.02 7.70 -15.43
CA GLU A 196 -13.25 8.33 -15.95
C GLU A 196 -13.06 9.00 -17.31
N GLY A 197 -11.84 9.03 -17.84
CA GLY A 197 -11.51 9.76 -19.07
C GLY A 197 -11.64 11.28 -18.91
N ARG A 198 -11.55 11.79 -17.67
CA ARG A 198 -11.56 13.23 -17.37
C ARG A 198 -10.16 13.72 -17.03
N ARG A 199 -9.98 15.01 -17.06
CA ARG A 199 -8.77 15.69 -16.60
C ARG A 199 -9.04 16.46 -15.31
N ASP A 200 -8.18 16.24 -14.31
CA ASP A 200 -8.07 17.06 -13.10
C ASP A 200 -6.69 17.69 -13.08
N ALA A 201 -6.59 18.95 -13.50
CA ALA A 201 -5.31 19.60 -13.70
C ALA A 201 -4.52 19.80 -12.41
N ALA A 202 -5.19 20.00 -11.26
CA ALA A 202 -4.53 20.15 -9.97
C ALA A 202 -3.96 18.82 -9.48
N ALA A 203 -4.76 17.76 -9.53
CA ALA A 203 -4.34 16.41 -9.16
C ALA A 203 -3.25 15.88 -10.11
N GLU A 204 -3.37 16.14 -11.42
CA GLU A 204 -2.35 15.78 -12.42
C GLU A 204 -1.01 16.48 -12.14
N ALA A 205 -1.00 17.77 -11.77
CA ALA A 205 0.23 18.48 -11.44
C ALA A 205 0.94 17.89 -10.22
N VAL A 206 0.21 17.49 -9.17
CA VAL A 206 0.76 16.80 -8.02
C VAL A 206 1.29 15.42 -8.42
N ALA A 207 0.51 14.64 -9.16
CA ALA A 207 0.91 13.31 -9.62
C ALA A 207 2.21 13.37 -10.44
N GLU A 208 2.34 14.37 -11.32
CA GLU A 208 3.55 14.55 -12.14
C GLU A 208 4.80 14.86 -11.30
N LEU A 209 4.66 15.60 -10.19
CA LEU A 209 5.76 15.86 -9.26
C LEU A 209 6.17 14.62 -8.47
N LEU A 210 5.23 13.70 -8.22
CA LEU A 210 5.44 12.51 -7.41
C LEU A 210 5.81 11.26 -8.23
N ARG A 211 5.96 11.39 -9.55
CA ARG A 211 6.43 10.28 -10.38
C ARG A 211 7.80 9.80 -9.91
N ARG A 212 7.96 8.48 -9.81
CA ARG A 212 9.21 7.85 -9.33
C ARG A 212 10.44 8.28 -10.11
N GLU A 213 10.32 8.52 -11.43
CA GLU A 213 11.41 8.95 -12.31
C GLU A 213 12.00 10.31 -11.93
N ARG A 214 11.28 11.10 -11.14
CA ARG A 214 11.73 12.40 -10.62
C ARG A 214 12.43 12.32 -9.27
N MET A 215 12.47 11.12 -8.64
CA MET A 215 13.08 10.94 -7.31
C MET A 215 14.58 10.72 -7.41
N ASP A 216 15.33 11.51 -6.65
CA ASP A 216 16.76 11.28 -6.48
C ASP A 216 17.00 10.19 -5.43
N ALA A 217 17.26 8.97 -5.91
CA ALA A 217 17.47 7.80 -5.08
C ALA A 217 18.68 7.91 -4.13
N ARG A 218 19.67 8.79 -4.43
CA ARG A 218 20.90 8.94 -3.63
C ARG A 218 20.61 9.33 -2.19
N ARG A 219 19.49 9.99 -1.92
CA ARG A 219 19.07 10.34 -0.56
C ARG A 219 18.88 9.12 0.36
N TRP A 220 18.59 7.95 -0.17
CA TRP A 220 18.30 6.73 0.60
C TRP A 220 19.28 5.59 0.32
N LEU A 221 19.90 5.58 -0.84
CA LEU A 221 20.74 4.46 -1.30
C LEU A 221 22.24 4.79 -1.24
N GLY A 222 22.58 6.06 -1.20
CA GLY A 222 23.96 6.56 -1.13
C GLY A 222 24.58 6.80 -2.49
#